data_c0a39c42ce7e303932a54b7f9dcde92c
#
_entry.id   c0a39c42ce7e303932a54b7f9dcde92c
#
_cell.length_a   1.000
_cell.length_b   1.000
_cell.length_c   1.000
_cell.angle_alpha   90.00
_cell.angle_beta   90.00
_cell.angle_gamma   90.00
#
_symmetry.space_group_name_H-M   'P 1'
#
loop_
_entity.id
_entity.type
_entity.pdbx_description
1 polymer ?
#
loop_
_entity_poly.entity_id
_entity_poly.type
_entity_poly.pdbx_seq_one_letter_code
_entity_poly.pdbx_strand_id
1 'polypeptide(L)'
;CEGVVGAVFCLEASRLARNGRDWHHLLELCALVDARVIDTEGAYHPSLPNDRLLLGLKGTMSEFELTTLRHRLLEAARAKARRGELRVPVPVGYVWPQDTGLAIDPDRRVQDAIRSVFRLYERYGSARQVMMHMRREGLLFPRPADAKQLTTLIWRAPCYRNIISVLRNPFYAGAYAYGK
;
A
#
# COMPACT_ATOMS: atom_id res chain seq x y z
N CYS A 1 37.46 5.87 -2.74
CA CYS A 1 36.82 6.92 -3.59
C CYS A 1 37.83 7.37 -4.60
N GLU A 2 37.57 7.19 -5.90
CA GLU A 2 38.52 7.47 -6.97
C GLU A 2 38.57 8.97 -7.37
N GLY A 3 37.80 9.84 -6.72
CA GLY A 3 37.81 11.28 -6.97
C GLY A 3 37.40 11.71 -8.40
N VAL A 4 36.68 10.85 -9.12
CA VAL A 4 36.33 11.07 -10.54
C VAL A 4 35.13 12.04 -10.70
N VAL A 5 34.31 12.21 -9.64
CA VAL A 5 33.11 13.05 -9.67
C VAL A 5 33.40 14.40 -9.01
N GLY A 6 33.38 15.49 -9.78
CA GLY A 6 33.59 16.85 -9.27
C GLY A 6 32.29 17.59 -8.89
N ALA A 7 31.13 17.17 -9.44
CA ALA A 7 29.85 17.78 -9.11
C ALA A 7 28.68 16.82 -9.33
N VAL A 8 27.62 16.99 -8.51
CA VAL A 8 26.33 16.32 -8.63
C VAL A 8 25.28 17.37 -8.99
N PHE A 9 24.67 17.22 -10.16
CA PHE A 9 23.60 18.11 -10.63
C PHE A 9 22.23 17.51 -10.34
N CYS A 10 21.30 18.32 -9.84
CA CYS A 10 19.93 17.92 -9.56
C CYS A 10 18.97 19.11 -9.72
N LEU A 11 17.68 18.83 -9.82
CA LEU A 11 16.65 19.89 -9.82
C LEU A 11 16.46 20.43 -8.40
N GLU A 12 16.54 19.59 -7.41
CA GLU A 12 16.36 19.93 -6.00
C GLU A 12 17.26 19.02 -5.16
N ALA A 13 18.19 19.61 -4.41
CA ALA A 13 19.20 18.88 -3.66
C ALA A 13 18.59 17.91 -2.63
N SER A 14 17.50 18.30 -1.98
CA SER A 14 16.80 17.51 -0.98
C SER A 14 16.22 16.18 -1.51
N ARG A 15 16.08 16.03 -2.84
CA ARG A 15 15.55 14.82 -3.48
C ARG A 15 16.62 13.81 -3.89
N LEU A 16 17.89 14.11 -3.67
CA LEU A 16 18.98 13.17 -3.95
C LEU A 16 19.02 11.97 -3.02
N ALA A 17 18.37 12.06 -1.86
CA ALA A 17 18.27 10.96 -0.92
C ALA A 17 16.81 10.67 -0.52
N ARG A 18 16.54 9.44 -0.12
CA ARG A 18 15.19 9.00 0.28
C ARG A 18 14.88 9.23 1.76
N ASN A 19 15.90 9.46 2.57
CA ASN A 19 15.81 9.67 4.01
C ASN A 19 17.02 10.47 4.50
N GLY A 20 16.96 11.03 5.71
CA GLY A 20 18.03 11.85 6.28
C GLY A 20 19.34 11.13 6.47
N ARG A 21 19.32 9.82 6.73
CA ARG A 21 20.54 9.02 6.86
C ARG A 21 21.33 8.98 5.55
N ASP A 22 20.64 8.67 4.46
CA ASP A 22 21.25 8.60 3.13
C ASP A 22 21.69 10.01 2.67
N TRP A 23 20.93 11.04 3.07
CA TRP A 23 21.27 12.44 2.83
C TRP A 23 22.58 12.84 3.50
N HIS A 24 22.71 12.62 4.80
CA HIS A 24 23.94 12.94 5.52
C HIS A 24 25.13 12.16 4.99
N HIS A 25 24.95 10.88 4.67
CA HIS A 25 26.00 10.06 4.07
C HIS A 25 26.45 10.59 2.70
N LEU A 26 25.51 11.02 1.86
CA LEU A 26 25.82 11.64 0.57
C LEU A 26 26.66 12.92 0.76
N LEU A 27 26.28 13.79 1.71
CA LEU A 27 27.02 15.02 2.00
C LEU A 27 28.43 14.74 2.52
N GLU A 28 28.61 13.70 3.33
CA GLU A 28 29.91 13.25 3.82
C GLU A 28 30.80 12.75 2.67
N LEU A 29 30.23 11.94 1.77
CA LEU A 29 30.96 11.46 0.60
C LEU A 29 31.36 12.62 -0.33
N CYS A 30 30.44 13.56 -0.60
CA CYS A 30 30.75 14.75 -1.42
C CYS A 30 31.84 15.60 -0.77
N ALA A 31 31.80 15.80 0.54
CA ALA A 31 32.84 16.54 1.26
C ALA A 31 34.20 15.83 1.20
N LEU A 32 34.23 14.50 1.26
CA LEU A 32 35.46 13.71 1.22
C LEU A 32 36.17 13.76 -0.15
N VAL A 33 35.39 13.79 -1.25
CA VAL A 33 35.95 13.79 -2.62
C VAL A 33 35.97 15.20 -3.23
N ASP A 34 35.71 16.22 -2.45
CA ASP A 34 35.62 17.64 -2.87
C ASP A 34 34.60 17.90 -3.98
N ALA A 35 33.53 17.14 -4.02
CA ALA A 35 32.45 17.27 -4.99
C ALA A 35 31.40 18.30 -4.56
N ARG A 36 30.92 19.08 -5.52
CA ARG A 36 29.86 20.08 -5.30
C ARG A 36 28.48 19.49 -5.54
N VAL A 37 27.47 20.00 -4.83
CA VAL A 37 26.05 19.73 -5.11
C VAL A 37 25.49 20.99 -5.76
N ILE A 38 24.89 20.85 -6.94
CA ILE A 38 24.36 21.97 -7.73
C ILE A 38 22.89 21.70 -8.01
N ASP A 39 22.03 22.59 -7.55
CA ASP A 39 20.61 22.57 -7.84
C ASP A 39 20.14 23.88 -8.51
N THR A 40 18.83 24.02 -8.71
CA THR A 40 18.23 25.22 -9.34
C THR A 40 18.40 26.50 -8.52
N GLU A 41 18.71 26.40 -7.23
CA GLU A 41 18.84 27.55 -6.33
C GLU A 41 20.31 27.94 -6.13
N GLY A 42 21.28 27.03 -6.39
CA GLY A 42 22.69 27.37 -6.27
C GLY A 42 23.65 26.19 -6.35
N ALA A 43 24.92 26.51 -6.17
CA ALA A 43 26.02 25.56 -6.08
C ALA A 43 26.54 25.55 -4.64
N TYR A 44 26.57 24.37 -4.04
CA TYR A 44 26.95 24.16 -2.64
C TYR A 44 28.19 23.30 -2.56
N HIS A 45 29.06 23.65 -1.63
CA HIS A 45 30.29 22.94 -1.35
C HIS A 45 30.20 22.25 0.02
N PRO A 46 29.92 20.93 0.12
CA PRO A 46 29.65 20.27 1.40
C PRO A 46 30.80 20.31 2.40
N SER A 47 32.03 20.64 1.97
CA SER A 47 33.19 20.84 2.86
C SER A 47 33.14 22.19 3.59
N LEU A 48 32.39 23.19 3.05
CA LEU A 48 32.25 24.50 3.68
C LEU A 48 31.16 24.47 4.74
N PRO A 49 31.41 24.99 5.96
CA PRO A 49 30.45 24.94 7.06
C PRO A 49 29.08 25.57 6.74
N ASN A 50 29.07 26.71 6.06
CA ASN A 50 27.83 27.40 5.69
C ASN A 50 27.01 26.63 4.67
N ASP A 51 27.63 26.11 3.63
CA ASP A 51 26.96 25.32 2.59
C ASP A 51 26.46 23.99 3.15
N ARG A 52 27.25 23.36 4.03
CA ARG A 52 26.85 22.16 4.75
C ARG A 52 25.63 22.40 5.65
N LEU A 53 25.58 23.56 6.32
CA LEU A 53 24.40 23.96 7.11
C LEU A 53 23.16 24.15 6.23
N LEU A 54 23.30 24.86 5.10
CA LEU A 54 22.20 25.09 4.15
C LEU A 54 21.67 23.77 3.58
N LEU A 55 22.55 22.88 3.16
CA LEU A 55 22.18 21.55 2.69
C LEU A 55 21.50 20.71 3.79
N GLY A 56 22.01 20.79 5.03
CA GLY A 56 21.38 20.16 6.20
C GLY A 56 19.97 20.65 6.45
N LEU A 57 19.75 21.97 6.37
CA LEU A 57 18.43 22.57 6.50
C LEU A 57 17.49 22.15 5.37
N LYS A 58 17.96 22.15 4.12
CA LYS A 58 17.18 21.66 2.97
C LYS A 58 16.72 20.20 3.18
N GLY A 59 17.59 19.33 3.63
CA GLY A 59 17.28 17.93 3.92
C GLY A 59 16.23 17.78 5.03
N THR A 60 16.41 18.46 6.15
CA THR A 60 15.44 18.40 7.28
C THR A 60 14.09 19.00 6.94
N MET A 61 14.05 20.08 6.15
CA MET A 61 12.82 20.71 5.71
C MET A 61 12.02 19.80 4.78
N SER A 62 12.68 19.10 3.86
CA SER A 62 12.05 18.12 3.00
C SER A 62 11.47 16.93 3.78
N GLU A 63 12.17 16.43 4.79
CA GLU A 63 11.62 15.38 5.68
C GLU A 63 10.41 15.85 6.47
N PHE A 64 10.44 17.08 6.97
CA PHE A 64 9.31 17.68 7.67
C PHE A 64 8.10 17.82 6.75
N GLU A 65 8.26 18.29 5.53
CA GLU A 65 7.19 18.39 4.54
C GLU A 65 6.57 17.03 4.22
N LEU A 66 7.39 16.01 3.96
CA LEU A 66 6.91 14.65 3.71
C LEU A 66 6.16 14.07 4.91
N THR A 67 6.66 14.29 6.11
CA THR A 67 6.02 13.82 7.36
C THR A 67 4.68 14.51 7.57
N THR A 68 4.63 15.82 7.36
CA THR A 68 3.40 16.62 7.46
C THR A 68 2.36 16.18 6.41
N LEU A 69 2.79 15.96 5.17
CA LEU A 69 1.93 15.46 4.11
C LEU A 69 1.36 14.07 4.44
N ARG A 70 2.20 13.14 4.91
CA ARG A 70 1.76 11.80 5.35
C ARG A 70 0.74 11.90 6.48
N HIS A 71 0.99 12.76 7.47
CA HIS A 71 0.04 12.95 8.58
C HIS A 71 -1.31 13.46 8.08
N ARG A 72 -1.32 14.50 7.23
CA ARG A 72 -2.54 15.04 6.62
C ARG A 72 -3.30 14.00 5.80
N LEU A 73 -2.59 13.19 5.00
CA LEU A 73 -3.20 12.11 4.22
C LEU A 73 -3.84 11.03 5.11
N LEU A 74 -3.16 10.64 6.19
CA LEU A 74 -3.71 9.67 7.14
C LEU A 74 -4.93 10.23 7.87
N GLU A 75 -4.92 11.48 8.29
CA GLU A 75 -6.07 12.12 8.92
C GLU A 75 -7.26 12.25 7.95
N ALA A 76 -7.00 12.65 6.72
CA ALA A 76 -8.03 12.71 5.68
C ALA A 76 -8.63 11.32 5.37
N ALA A 77 -7.79 10.29 5.31
CA ALA A 77 -8.25 8.92 5.14
C ALA A 77 -9.10 8.43 6.33
N ARG A 78 -8.66 8.71 7.57
CA ARG A 78 -9.43 8.40 8.79
C ARG A 78 -10.78 9.15 8.82
N ALA A 79 -10.78 10.42 8.45
CA ALA A 79 -12.02 11.21 8.39
C ALA A 79 -12.99 10.63 7.34
N LYS A 80 -12.51 10.27 6.15
CA LYS A 80 -13.31 9.58 5.12
C LYS A 80 -13.81 8.21 5.60
N ALA A 81 -12.96 7.46 6.30
CA ALA A 81 -13.35 6.16 6.86
C ALA A 81 -14.49 6.30 7.90
N ARG A 82 -14.42 7.28 8.79
CA ARG A 82 -15.48 7.56 9.78
C ARG A 82 -16.81 7.93 9.14
N ARG A 83 -16.79 8.59 7.97
CA ARG A 83 -18.00 8.92 7.20
C ARG A 83 -18.45 7.81 6.26
N GLY A 84 -17.70 6.69 6.18
CA GLY A 84 -17.99 5.61 5.24
C GLY A 84 -17.66 5.92 3.77
N GLU A 85 -17.00 7.03 3.50
CA GLU A 85 -16.67 7.51 2.15
C GLU A 85 -15.34 6.94 1.61
N LEU A 86 -14.53 6.32 2.46
CA LEU A 86 -13.24 5.78 2.05
C LEU A 86 -13.45 4.48 1.26
N ARG A 87 -13.21 4.55 -0.04
CA ARG A 87 -13.23 3.37 -0.90
C ARG A 87 -11.97 2.54 -0.67
N VAL A 88 -12.13 1.39 -0.04
CA VAL A 88 -11.07 0.39 0.13
C VAL A 88 -11.30 -0.77 -0.84
N PRO A 89 -10.26 -1.55 -1.16
CA PRO A 89 -10.45 -2.81 -1.87
C PRO A 89 -11.47 -3.69 -1.13
N VAL A 90 -12.54 -4.06 -1.81
CA VAL A 90 -13.58 -4.91 -1.24
C VAL A 90 -13.26 -6.39 -1.43
N PRO A 91 -13.70 -7.26 -0.52
CA PRO A 91 -13.55 -8.70 -0.70
C PRO A 91 -14.44 -9.22 -1.83
N VAL A 92 -14.11 -10.40 -2.34
CA VAL A 92 -14.90 -11.09 -3.36
C VAL A 92 -16.36 -11.19 -2.93
N GLY A 93 -17.29 -10.89 -3.82
CA GLY A 93 -18.72 -10.85 -3.53
C GLY A 93 -19.26 -9.46 -3.20
N TYR A 94 -18.38 -8.45 -3.20
CA TYR A 94 -18.74 -7.03 -3.12
C TYR A 94 -18.12 -6.24 -4.26
N VAL A 95 -18.77 -5.17 -4.66
CA VAL A 95 -18.32 -4.26 -5.72
C VAL A 95 -18.57 -2.80 -5.32
N TRP A 96 -17.81 -1.89 -5.93
CA TRP A 96 -18.05 -0.45 -5.87
C TRP A 96 -18.64 0.02 -7.21
N PRO A 97 -19.94 0.02 -7.42
CA PRO A 97 -20.54 0.69 -8.57
C PRO A 97 -20.25 2.19 -8.54
N GLN A 98 -20.25 2.84 -9.70
CA GLN A 98 -19.88 4.26 -9.79
C GLN A 98 -20.86 5.15 -9.02
N ASP A 99 -22.15 4.82 -9.02
CA ASP A 99 -23.22 5.71 -8.57
C ASP A 99 -23.91 5.30 -7.26
N THR A 100 -23.77 4.06 -6.80
CA THR A 100 -24.59 3.51 -5.70
C THR A 100 -23.83 3.14 -4.42
N GLY A 101 -22.52 3.43 -4.36
CA GLY A 101 -21.72 3.06 -3.18
C GLY A 101 -21.39 1.56 -3.12
N LEU A 102 -21.20 1.01 -1.92
CA LEU A 102 -20.90 -0.41 -1.73
C LEU A 102 -22.12 -1.27 -2.04
N ALA A 103 -21.97 -2.24 -2.94
CA ALA A 103 -23.02 -3.19 -3.31
C ALA A 103 -22.51 -4.63 -3.29
N ILE A 104 -23.45 -5.57 -3.19
CA ILE A 104 -23.16 -7.00 -3.38
C ILE A 104 -22.91 -7.23 -4.88
N ASP A 105 -21.96 -8.09 -5.20
CA ASP A 105 -21.66 -8.50 -6.58
C ASP A 105 -22.95 -9.04 -7.26
N PRO A 106 -23.34 -8.53 -8.43
CA PRO A 106 -24.55 -8.97 -9.11
C PRO A 106 -24.47 -10.42 -9.63
N ASP A 107 -23.28 -11.01 -9.76
CA ASP A 107 -23.13 -12.40 -10.16
C ASP A 107 -23.56 -13.35 -9.03
N ARG A 108 -24.72 -14.00 -9.22
CA ARG A 108 -25.26 -14.96 -8.24
C ARG A 108 -24.31 -16.13 -7.96
N ARG A 109 -23.52 -16.54 -8.93
CA ARG A 109 -22.52 -17.63 -8.73
C ARG A 109 -21.48 -17.23 -7.70
N VAL A 110 -21.03 -15.97 -7.71
CA VAL A 110 -20.10 -15.43 -6.73
C VAL A 110 -20.75 -15.40 -5.35
N GLN A 111 -21.98 -14.90 -5.27
CA GLN A 111 -22.75 -14.87 -4.02
C GLN A 111 -22.93 -16.28 -3.43
N ASP A 112 -23.31 -17.25 -4.27
CA ASP A 112 -23.58 -18.63 -3.83
C ASP A 112 -22.29 -19.35 -3.41
N ALA A 113 -21.15 -19.06 -4.06
CA ALA A 113 -19.84 -19.59 -3.64
C ALA A 113 -19.49 -19.08 -2.23
N ILE A 114 -19.67 -17.78 -1.97
CA ILE A 114 -19.40 -17.21 -0.63
C ILE A 114 -20.36 -17.77 0.42
N ARG A 115 -21.68 -17.79 0.14
CA ARG A 115 -22.67 -18.37 1.06
C ARG A 115 -22.40 -19.85 1.36
N SER A 116 -21.90 -20.59 0.37
CA SER A 116 -21.56 -22.00 0.54
C SER A 116 -20.40 -22.19 1.54
N VAL A 117 -19.42 -21.29 1.58
CA VAL A 117 -18.34 -21.34 2.57
C VAL A 117 -18.89 -21.24 3.98
N PHE A 118 -19.80 -20.30 4.26
CA PHE A 118 -20.41 -20.13 5.58
C PHE A 118 -21.27 -21.33 5.96
N ARG A 119 -22.16 -21.79 5.07
CA ARG A 119 -23.03 -22.96 5.28
C ARG A 119 -22.22 -24.23 5.56
N LEU A 120 -21.15 -24.45 4.81
CA LEU A 120 -20.28 -25.60 5.02
C LEU A 120 -19.47 -25.47 6.31
N TYR A 121 -19.08 -24.25 6.68
CA TYR A 121 -18.40 -24.03 7.96
C TYR A 121 -19.31 -24.28 9.17
N GLU A 122 -20.56 -23.87 9.10
CA GLU A 122 -21.57 -24.18 10.11
C GLU A 122 -21.74 -25.69 10.29
N ARG A 123 -21.71 -26.45 9.18
CA ARG A 123 -21.83 -27.91 9.19
C ARG A 123 -20.56 -28.61 9.72
N TYR A 124 -19.37 -28.18 9.35
CA TYR A 124 -18.12 -28.89 9.61
C TYR A 124 -17.28 -28.29 10.75
N GLY A 125 -17.51 -27.07 11.15
CA GLY A 125 -16.75 -26.36 12.19
C GLY A 125 -15.27 -26.09 11.87
N SER A 126 -14.80 -26.44 10.65
CA SER A 126 -13.38 -26.34 10.28
C SER A 126 -13.19 -25.85 8.85
N ALA A 127 -12.43 -24.77 8.70
CA ALA A 127 -12.08 -24.21 7.39
C ALA A 127 -11.34 -25.22 6.49
N ARG A 128 -10.55 -26.12 7.08
CA ARG A 128 -9.85 -27.18 6.34
C ARG A 128 -10.83 -28.19 5.78
N GLN A 129 -11.81 -28.62 6.57
CA GLN A 129 -12.84 -29.56 6.13
C GLN A 129 -13.73 -28.95 5.04
N VAL A 130 -14.09 -27.64 5.17
CA VAL A 130 -14.80 -26.90 4.13
C VAL A 130 -14.01 -26.94 2.81
N MET A 131 -12.72 -26.59 2.84
CA MET A 131 -11.87 -26.66 1.66
C MET A 131 -11.83 -28.06 1.03
N MET A 132 -11.63 -29.09 1.86
CA MET A 132 -11.55 -30.48 1.38
C MET A 132 -12.87 -30.94 0.76
N HIS A 133 -14.01 -30.60 1.40
CA HIS A 133 -15.33 -30.90 0.86
C HIS A 133 -15.55 -30.20 -0.49
N MET A 134 -15.29 -28.89 -0.58
CA MET A 134 -15.45 -28.15 -1.84
C MET A 134 -14.59 -28.73 -2.96
N ARG A 135 -13.35 -29.16 -2.67
CA ARG A 135 -12.47 -29.80 -3.65
C ARG A 135 -12.98 -31.15 -4.10
N ARG A 136 -13.48 -31.98 -3.18
CA ARG A 136 -14.03 -33.30 -3.49
C ARG A 136 -15.27 -33.20 -4.39
N GLU A 137 -16.13 -32.22 -4.16
CA GLU A 137 -17.32 -31.97 -4.95
C GLU A 137 -17.02 -31.14 -6.24
N GLY A 138 -15.76 -30.85 -6.54
CA GLY A 138 -15.37 -30.07 -7.72
C GLY A 138 -15.84 -28.62 -7.71
N LEU A 139 -16.20 -28.08 -6.52
CA LEU A 139 -16.69 -26.70 -6.40
C LEU A 139 -15.54 -25.72 -6.59
N LEU A 140 -15.74 -24.78 -7.49
CA LEU A 140 -14.76 -23.71 -7.74
C LEU A 140 -15.03 -22.52 -6.84
N PHE A 141 -13.97 -21.76 -6.57
CA PHE A 141 -14.02 -20.54 -5.77
C PHE A 141 -13.55 -19.35 -6.59
N PRO A 142 -14.32 -18.22 -6.59
CA PRO A 142 -13.93 -17.01 -7.30
C PRO A 142 -12.82 -16.28 -6.56
N ARG A 143 -11.81 -15.84 -7.29
CA ARG A 143 -10.73 -15.01 -6.76
C ARG A 143 -10.28 -13.97 -7.79
N PRO A 144 -9.72 -12.82 -7.39
CA PRO A 144 -9.16 -11.88 -8.33
C PRO A 144 -8.08 -12.53 -9.21
N ALA A 145 -8.08 -12.17 -10.49
CA ALA A 145 -7.07 -12.65 -11.45
C ALA A 145 -5.68 -12.12 -11.09
N ASP A 146 -5.61 -10.87 -10.65
CA ASP A 146 -4.39 -10.19 -10.19
C ASP A 146 -4.69 -9.37 -8.94
N ALA A 147 -3.69 -9.19 -8.08
CA ALA A 147 -3.77 -8.34 -6.89
C ALA A 147 -4.04 -6.86 -7.22
N LYS A 148 -3.69 -6.41 -8.43
CA LYS A 148 -3.92 -5.05 -8.92
C LYS A 148 -5.27 -4.87 -9.64
N GLN A 149 -5.83 -5.95 -10.19
CA GLN A 149 -7.10 -5.95 -10.91
C GLN A 149 -8.14 -6.80 -10.17
N LEU A 150 -8.74 -6.22 -9.14
CA LEU A 150 -9.74 -6.89 -8.30
C LEU A 150 -11.08 -7.10 -9.01
N THR A 151 -11.29 -6.47 -10.17
CA THR A 151 -12.55 -6.52 -10.94
C THR A 151 -12.69 -7.78 -11.80
N THR A 152 -11.57 -8.40 -12.21
CA THR A 152 -11.61 -9.61 -13.02
C THR A 152 -11.49 -10.83 -12.12
N LEU A 153 -12.56 -11.63 -12.04
CA LEU A 153 -12.59 -12.85 -11.26
C LEU A 153 -12.23 -14.07 -12.10
N ILE A 154 -11.41 -14.95 -11.54
CA ILE A 154 -11.13 -16.28 -12.08
C ILE A 154 -11.63 -17.34 -11.11
N TRP A 155 -12.16 -18.45 -11.66
CA TRP A 155 -12.68 -19.57 -10.90
C TRP A 155 -11.63 -20.67 -10.79
N ARG A 156 -11.24 -21.03 -9.57
CA ARG A 156 -10.25 -22.09 -9.32
C ARG A 156 -10.64 -22.93 -8.11
N ALA A 157 -10.02 -24.10 -8.01
CA ALA A 157 -10.17 -24.91 -6.82
C ALA A 157 -9.79 -24.11 -5.56
N PRO A 158 -10.62 -24.15 -4.48
CA PRO A 158 -10.37 -23.38 -3.29
C PRO A 158 -9.09 -23.82 -2.58
N CYS A 159 -8.36 -22.89 -2.00
CA CYS A 159 -7.27 -23.16 -1.08
C CYS A 159 -7.66 -22.73 0.35
N TYR A 160 -6.93 -23.23 1.35
CA TYR A 160 -7.19 -22.91 2.74
C TYR A 160 -7.25 -21.40 3.02
N ARG A 161 -6.34 -20.65 2.39
CA ARG A 161 -6.26 -19.19 2.53
C ARG A 161 -7.55 -18.50 2.04
N ASN A 162 -8.16 -18.97 0.96
CA ASN A 162 -9.42 -18.40 0.46
C ASN A 162 -10.53 -18.58 1.50
N ILE A 163 -10.68 -19.79 2.05
CA ILE A 163 -11.73 -20.09 3.02
C ILE A 163 -11.55 -19.28 4.31
N ILE A 164 -10.34 -19.28 4.87
CA ILE A 164 -10.08 -18.57 6.12
C ILE A 164 -10.19 -17.03 5.93
N SER A 165 -9.84 -16.54 4.75
CA SER A 165 -9.99 -15.11 4.41
C SER A 165 -11.46 -14.69 4.39
N VAL A 166 -12.36 -15.52 3.84
CA VAL A 166 -13.81 -15.28 3.88
C VAL A 166 -14.33 -15.30 5.31
N LEU A 167 -14.04 -16.36 6.05
CA LEU A 167 -14.58 -16.57 7.39
C LEU A 167 -14.12 -15.50 8.41
N ARG A 168 -12.93 -14.91 8.23
CA ARG A 168 -12.38 -13.91 9.13
C ARG A 168 -12.63 -12.47 8.70
N ASN A 169 -13.17 -12.25 7.53
CA ASN A 169 -13.34 -10.89 7.02
C ASN A 169 -14.63 -10.26 7.58
N PRO A 170 -14.51 -9.18 8.36
CA PRO A 170 -15.65 -8.51 8.97
C PRO A 170 -16.64 -7.93 7.95
N PHE A 171 -16.24 -7.72 6.69
CA PHE A 171 -17.15 -7.25 5.64
C PHE A 171 -18.36 -8.15 5.45
N TYR A 172 -18.17 -9.49 5.54
CA TYR A 172 -19.28 -10.43 5.40
C TYR A 172 -20.22 -10.45 6.60
N ALA A 173 -19.81 -9.85 7.72
CA ALA A 173 -20.67 -9.59 8.88
C ALA A 173 -21.30 -8.19 8.85
N GLY A 174 -21.17 -7.45 7.74
CA GLY A 174 -21.68 -6.09 7.60
C GLY A 174 -20.84 -5.02 8.31
N ALA A 175 -19.63 -5.36 8.77
CA ALA A 175 -18.77 -4.42 9.47
C ALA A 175 -17.65 -3.90 8.55
N TYR A 176 -17.56 -2.57 8.45
CA TYR A 176 -16.44 -1.90 7.79
C TYR A 176 -15.27 -1.77 8.77
N ALA A 177 -14.14 -2.39 8.47
CA ALA A 177 -12.94 -2.32 9.30
C ALA A 177 -11.80 -1.61 8.58
N TYR A 178 -11.30 -0.53 9.18
CA TYR A 178 -10.17 0.27 8.69
C TYR A 178 -9.08 0.37 9.76
N GLY A 179 -7.83 0.22 9.36
CA GLY A 179 -6.68 0.47 10.25
C GLY A 179 -6.30 -0.72 11.15
N LYS A 180 -6.51 -1.96 10.66
CA LYS A 180 -5.98 -3.17 11.31
C LYS A 180 -4.55 -3.43 10.88
#